data_6320510ffbc05d0c7a03443e646b24f2
#
_entry.id   6320510ffbc05d0c7a03443e646b24f2
#
_cell.length_a   1.000
_cell.length_b   1.000
_cell.length_c   1.000
_cell.angle_alpha   90.00
_cell.angle_beta   90.00
_cell.angle_gamma   90.00
#
_symmetry.space_group_name_H-M   'P 1'
#
loop_
_entity.id
_entity.type
_entity.pdbx_description
1 polymer ?
#
loop_
_entity_poly.entity_id
_entity_poly.type
_entity_poly.pdbx_seq_one_letter_code
_entity_poly.pdbx_strand_id
1 'polypeptide(L)'
;MPIDSSIRKVLVIGSGPIVIGQAAEFDYAIMTDKALADEIYLEPLTLTSVKRIIEKEQPDSLLAGLGGQTGLTLAMELDKEGFLQQHNVRLIGTNAEAIDKAEDRELFKETMAAIGEPTIPSGIANTVAEALEVAGSIGYPVIIRPAFTLGGAGGG
;
A
#
# COMPACT_ATOMS: atom_id res chain seq x y z
N MET A 1 5.09 -24.75 2.31
CA MET A 1 3.70 -24.25 2.40
C MET A 1 2.86 -24.99 1.39
N PRO A 2 1.63 -25.40 1.71
CA PRO A 2 0.75 -26.01 0.72
C PRO A 2 0.39 -24.96 -0.35
N ILE A 3 0.36 -25.40 -1.62
CA ILE A 3 -0.07 -24.57 -2.74
C ILE A 3 -1.58 -24.38 -2.64
N ASP A 4 -2.07 -23.14 -2.69
CA ASP A 4 -3.50 -22.85 -2.79
C ASP A 4 -3.96 -23.14 -4.23
N SER A 5 -4.64 -24.27 -4.43
CA SER A 5 -5.12 -24.70 -5.73
C SER A 5 -6.24 -23.82 -6.32
N SER A 6 -6.80 -22.89 -5.56
CA SER A 6 -7.79 -21.93 -6.04
C SER A 6 -7.15 -20.78 -6.83
N ILE A 7 -5.84 -20.56 -6.65
CA ILE A 7 -5.08 -19.53 -7.37
C ILE A 7 -4.49 -20.15 -8.63
N ARG A 8 -4.82 -19.59 -9.79
CA ARG A 8 -4.35 -20.05 -11.10
C ARG A 8 -3.59 -18.99 -11.87
N LYS A 9 -4.02 -17.73 -11.77
CA LYS A 9 -3.43 -16.62 -12.51
C LYS A 9 -3.33 -15.39 -11.60
N VAL A 10 -2.12 -14.97 -11.31
CA VAL A 10 -1.85 -13.84 -10.42
C VAL A 10 -1.34 -12.66 -11.22
N LEU A 11 -1.95 -11.50 -11.06
CA LEU A 11 -1.37 -10.23 -11.48
C LEU A 11 -0.50 -9.69 -10.35
N VAL A 12 0.77 -9.47 -10.64
CA VAL A 12 1.73 -8.87 -9.71
C VAL A 12 1.98 -7.42 -10.12
N ILE A 13 1.70 -6.48 -9.22
CA ILE A 13 2.10 -5.08 -9.41
C ILE A 13 3.49 -4.91 -8.84
N GLY A 14 4.46 -4.64 -9.71
CA GLY A 14 5.82 -4.29 -9.34
C GLY A 14 5.99 -2.77 -9.21
N SER A 15 7.04 -2.34 -8.51
CA SER A 15 7.47 -0.94 -8.53
C SER A 15 7.90 -0.60 -9.96
N GLY A 16 7.26 0.40 -10.58
CA GLY A 16 7.70 0.93 -11.87
C GLY A 16 9.14 1.44 -11.81
N PRO A 17 9.73 1.90 -12.93
CA PRO A 17 11.09 2.42 -12.96
C PRO A 17 11.18 3.62 -12.00
N ILE A 18 11.68 3.36 -10.81
CA ILE A 18 12.00 4.41 -9.84
C ILE A 18 13.25 5.09 -10.37
N VAL A 19 13.15 6.37 -10.63
CA VAL A 19 14.30 7.19 -10.96
C VAL A 19 15.24 7.16 -9.75
N ILE A 20 16.32 6.37 -9.88
CA ILE A 20 17.50 6.34 -9.02
C ILE A 20 17.35 5.64 -7.65
N GLY A 21 17.91 4.44 -7.55
CA GLY A 21 18.24 3.73 -6.32
C GLY A 21 18.52 2.26 -6.56
N GLN A 22 19.49 1.70 -5.89
CA GLN A 22 19.96 0.30 -6.03
C GLN A 22 18.86 -0.76 -5.83
N ALA A 23 17.72 -0.44 -5.24
CA ALA A 23 16.58 -1.33 -5.06
C ALA A 23 15.78 -1.53 -6.36
N ALA A 24 15.75 -0.55 -7.26
CA ALA A 24 14.99 -0.61 -8.51
C ALA A 24 15.54 -1.64 -9.51
N GLU A 25 16.82 -1.93 -9.47
CA GLU A 25 17.46 -2.89 -10.38
C GLU A 25 17.04 -4.33 -10.08
N PHE A 26 16.89 -4.69 -8.83
CA PHE A 26 16.51 -6.05 -8.43
C PHE A 26 15.06 -6.36 -8.73
N ASP A 27 14.13 -5.50 -8.36
CA ASP A 27 12.70 -5.71 -8.58
C ASP A 27 12.37 -5.69 -10.07
N TYR A 28 12.96 -4.78 -10.83
CA TYR A 28 12.76 -4.69 -12.27
C TYR A 28 13.28 -5.92 -13.00
N ALA A 29 14.47 -6.40 -12.68
CA ALA A 29 15.07 -7.57 -13.33
C ALA A 29 14.27 -8.86 -13.07
N ILE A 30 13.81 -9.07 -11.84
CA ILE A 30 13.04 -10.26 -11.47
C ILE A 30 11.65 -10.24 -12.09
N MET A 31 10.92 -9.12 -12.01
CA MET A 31 9.54 -9.03 -12.50
C MET A 31 9.44 -8.95 -14.03
N THR A 32 10.52 -8.66 -14.73
CA THR A 32 10.59 -8.63 -16.20
C THR A 32 11.28 -9.85 -16.80
N ASP A 33 11.62 -10.83 -15.98
CA ASP A 33 12.22 -12.07 -16.47
C ASP A 33 11.14 -13.01 -17.01
N LYS A 34 11.20 -13.29 -18.30
CA LYS A 34 10.31 -14.23 -19.00
C LYS A 34 10.40 -15.67 -18.47
N ALA A 35 11.43 -16.00 -17.70
CA ALA A 35 11.52 -17.30 -17.03
C ALA A 35 10.65 -17.35 -15.76
N LEU A 36 10.23 -16.20 -15.22
CA LEU A 36 9.45 -16.09 -13.99
C LEU A 36 8.00 -15.65 -14.22
N ALA A 37 7.72 -14.96 -15.31
CA ALA A 37 6.39 -14.49 -15.64
C ALA A 37 5.97 -14.90 -17.04
N ASP A 38 4.74 -15.38 -17.18
CA ASP A 38 4.16 -15.79 -18.46
C ASP A 38 3.93 -14.58 -19.38
N GLU A 39 3.46 -13.47 -18.78
CA GLU A 39 3.22 -12.21 -19.48
C GLU A 39 3.80 -11.04 -18.70
N ILE A 40 4.40 -10.07 -19.40
CA ILE A 40 5.07 -8.90 -18.80
C ILE A 40 4.50 -7.63 -19.44
N TYR A 41 4.06 -6.70 -18.59
CA TYR A 41 3.55 -5.40 -18.96
C TYR A 41 4.45 -4.29 -18.46
N LEU A 42 5.10 -3.58 -19.38
CA LEU A 42 5.90 -2.38 -19.08
C LEU A 42 5.04 -1.14 -19.36
N GLU A 43 4.13 -0.87 -18.47
CA GLU A 43 3.13 0.20 -18.59
C GLU A 43 3.24 1.16 -17.39
N PRO A 44 2.82 2.42 -17.56
CA PRO A 44 2.71 3.32 -16.42
C PRO A 44 1.79 2.74 -15.35
N LEU A 45 2.21 2.81 -14.08
CA LEU A 45 1.41 2.36 -12.94
C LEU A 45 0.28 3.36 -12.67
N THR A 46 -0.76 3.26 -13.47
CA THR A 46 -2.00 4.04 -13.34
C THR A 46 -3.19 3.11 -13.20
N LEU A 47 -4.25 3.60 -12.57
CA LEU A 47 -5.49 2.86 -12.40
C LEU A 47 -6.03 2.36 -13.73
N THR A 48 -5.99 3.20 -14.77
CA THR A 48 -6.45 2.86 -16.13
C THR A 48 -5.65 1.71 -16.75
N SER A 49 -4.31 1.75 -16.62
CA SER A 49 -3.45 0.68 -17.14
C SER A 49 -3.71 -0.64 -16.44
N VAL A 50 -3.82 -0.62 -15.11
CA VAL A 50 -4.07 -1.84 -14.31
C VAL A 50 -5.45 -2.42 -14.62
N LYS A 51 -6.49 -1.60 -14.72
CA LYS A 51 -7.83 -2.05 -15.12
C LYS A 51 -7.82 -2.74 -16.47
N ARG A 52 -7.20 -2.12 -17.47
CA ARG A 52 -7.07 -2.69 -18.82
C ARG A 52 -6.35 -4.05 -18.83
N ILE A 53 -5.31 -4.20 -18.02
CA ILE A 53 -4.59 -5.47 -17.88
C ILE A 53 -5.48 -6.51 -17.21
N ILE A 54 -6.19 -6.16 -16.15
CA ILE A 54 -7.13 -7.07 -15.48
C ILE A 54 -8.23 -7.53 -16.44
N GLU A 55 -8.80 -6.62 -17.22
CA GLU A 55 -9.84 -6.93 -18.23
C GLU A 55 -9.31 -7.88 -19.32
N LYS A 56 -8.08 -7.67 -19.77
CA LYS A 56 -7.43 -8.47 -20.80
C LYS A 56 -7.04 -9.86 -20.28
N GLU A 57 -6.35 -9.90 -19.15
CA GLU A 57 -5.73 -11.10 -18.64
C GLU A 57 -6.64 -11.94 -17.75
N GLN A 58 -7.67 -11.33 -17.19
CA GLN A 58 -8.64 -11.96 -16.28
C GLN A 58 -7.96 -12.78 -15.17
N PRO A 59 -7.05 -12.18 -14.38
CA PRO A 59 -6.43 -12.87 -13.27
C PRO A 59 -7.48 -13.19 -12.21
N ASP A 60 -7.28 -14.25 -11.45
CA ASP A 60 -8.11 -14.55 -10.28
C ASP A 60 -7.60 -13.88 -9.00
N SER A 61 -6.37 -13.39 -9.03
CA SER A 61 -5.72 -12.79 -7.87
C SER A 61 -4.81 -11.63 -8.25
N LEU A 62 -4.71 -10.65 -7.33
CA LEU A 62 -3.83 -9.48 -7.42
C LEU A 62 -2.87 -9.45 -6.24
N LEU A 63 -1.57 -9.39 -6.52
CA LEU A 63 -0.51 -9.18 -5.51
C LEU A 63 0.07 -7.77 -5.68
N ALA A 64 -0.22 -6.88 -4.75
CA ALA A 64 0.17 -5.47 -4.81
C ALA A 64 1.41 -5.12 -3.97
N GLY A 65 1.75 -5.96 -2.98
CA GLY A 65 2.80 -5.65 -1.99
C GLY A 65 4.20 -5.47 -2.56
N LEU A 66 4.48 -6.00 -3.76
CA LEU A 66 5.77 -5.83 -4.45
C LEU A 66 5.86 -4.48 -5.19
N GLY A 67 4.77 -3.76 -5.35
CA GLY A 67 4.69 -2.45 -6.00
C GLY A 67 4.95 -1.25 -5.09
N GLY A 68 5.35 -1.50 -3.84
CA GLY A 68 5.52 -0.45 -2.83
C GLY A 68 4.22 0.33 -2.61
N GLN A 69 4.33 1.57 -2.14
CA GLN A 69 3.18 2.43 -1.85
C GLN A 69 2.27 2.64 -3.06
N THR A 70 2.85 2.79 -4.25
CA THR A 70 2.06 2.96 -5.48
C THR A 70 1.20 1.74 -5.77
N GLY A 71 1.76 0.54 -5.64
CA GLY A 71 1.01 -0.71 -5.84
C GLY A 71 -0.11 -0.88 -4.83
N LEU A 72 0.14 -0.59 -3.56
CA LEU A 72 -0.86 -0.63 -2.50
C LEU A 72 -1.99 0.38 -2.73
N THR A 73 -1.66 1.62 -3.06
CA THR A 73 -2.66 2.66 -3.37
C THR A 73 -3.56 2.25 -4.53
N LEU A 74 -2.97 1.74 -5.64
CA LEU A 74 -3.76 1.26 -6.78
C LEU A 74 -4.67 0.09 -6.42
N ALA A 75 -4.20 -0.85 -5.61
CA ALA A 75 -5.01 -1.97 -5.15
C ALA A 75 -6.20 -1.50 -4.29
N MET A 76 -5.97 -0.53 -3.41
CA MET A 76 -7.01 0.07 -2.58
C MET A 76 -8.05 0.85 -3.40
N GLU A 77 -7.61 1.59 -4.43
CA GLU A 77 -8.51 2.29 -5.34
C GLU A 77 -9.38 1.30 -6.12
N LEU A 78 -8.80 0.23 -6.66
CA LEU A 78 -9.52 -0.84 -7.36
C LEU A 78 -10.56 -1.53 -6.46
N ASP A 79 -10.20 -1.78 -5.21
CA ASP A 79 -11.10 -2.39 -4.23
C ASP A 79 -12.25 -1.46 -3.85
N LYS A 80 -11.96 -0.19 -3.53
CA LYS A 80 -12.95 0.83 -3.16
C LYS A 80 -13.96 1.13 -4.29
N GLU A 81 -13.52 1.06 -5.54
CA GLU A 81 -14.41 1.19 -6.69
C GLU A 81 -15.24 -0.07 -6.97
N GLY A 82 -15.01 -1.17 -6.26
CA GLY A 82 -15.66 -2.46 -6.50
C GLY A 82 -15.17 -3.16 -7.77
N PHE A 83 -14.10 -2.69 -8.39
CA PHE A 83 -13.61 -3.24 -9.65
C PHE A 83 -13.06 -4.66 -9.49
N LEU A 84 -12.34 -4.94 -8.39
CA LEU A 84 -11.82 -6.28 -8.11
C LEU A 84 -12.96 -7.30 -7.97
N GLN A 85 -14.03 -6.93 -7.26
CA GLN A 85 -15.21 -7.78 -7.05
C GLN A 85 -15.95 -8.05 -8.38
N GLN A 86 -16.10 -7.02 -9.24
CA GLN A 86 -16.73 -7.15 -10.54
C GLN A 86 -16.00 -8.14 -11.47
N HIS A 87 -14.69 -8.20 -11.36
CA HIS A 87 -13.83 -9.09 -12.17
C HIS A 87 -13.44 -10.39 -11.46
N ASN A 88 -13.98 -10.65 -10.26
CA ASN A 88 -13.65 -11.82 -9.43
C ASN A 88 -12.16 -11.93 -9.10
N VAL A 89 -11.48 -10.80 -8.91
CA VAL A 89 -10.06 -10.73 -8.55
C VAL A 89 -9.93 -10.63 -7.05
N ARG A 90 -9.21 -11.55 -6.44
CA ARG A 90 -8.94 -11.56 -5.00
C ARG A 90 -7.62 -10.85 -4.70
N LEU A 91 -7.61 -9.89 -3.79
CA LEU A 91 -6.39 -9.30 -3.27
C LEU A 91 -5.69 -10.32 -2.36
N ILE A 92 -4.44 -10.67 -2.69
CA ILE A 92 -3.62 -11.65 -1.95
C ILE A 92 -2.37 -11.01 -1.36
N GLY A 93 -1.78 -11.69 -0.37
CA GLY A 93 -0.67 -11.17 0.42
C GLY A 93 -1.20 -10.36 1.61
N THR A 94 -1.70 -9.16 1.34
CA THR A 94 -2.31 -8.28 2.36
C THR A 94 -3.70 -7.88 1.87
N ASN A 95 -4.71 -8.03 2.70
CA ASN A 95 -6.08 -7.63 2.36
C ASN A 95 -6.28 -6.10 2.53
N ALA A 96 -7.34 -5.55 1.95
CA ALA A 96 -7.63 -4.13 1.96
C ALA A 96 -7.75 -3.55 3.37
N GLU A 97 -8.42 -4.26 4.27
CA GLU A 97 -8.58 -3.84 5.67
C GLU A 97 -7.23 -3.72 6.41
N ALA A 98 -6.32 -4.67 6.16
CA ALA A 98 -4.99 -4.64 6.78
C ALA A 98 -4.12 -3.51 6.18
N ILE A 99 -4.30 -3.19 4.90
CA ILE A 99 -3.63 -2.05 4.27
C ILE A 99 -4.13 -0.75 4.91
N ASP A 100 -5.45 -0.54 5.01
CA ASP A 100 -6.03 0.66 5.64
C ASP A 100 -5.53 0.81 7.09
N LYS A 101 -5.54 -0.26 7.89
CA LYS A 101 -5.03 -0.24 9.28
C LYS A 101 -3.54 0.07 9.39
N ALA A 102 -2.75 -0.30 8.38
CA ALA A 102 -1.31 -0.02 8.37
C ALA A 102 -0.98 1.40 7.90
N GLU A 103 -1.76 1.92 6.95
CA GLU A 103 -1.53 3.23 6.34
C GLU A 103 -2.13 4.39 7.15
N ASP A 104 -3.30 4.18 7.73
CA ASP A 104 -3.96 5.16 8.59
C ASP A 104 -3.45 5.08 10.02
N ARG A 105 -2.92 6.19 10.52
CA ARG A 105 -2.28 6.25 11.84
C ARG A 105 -3.27 6.12 13.00
N GLU A 106 -4.49 6.59 12.81
CA GLU A 106 -5.54 6.49 13.81
C GLU A 106 -6.01 5.05 13.90
N LEU A 107 -6.33 4.43 12.77
CA LEU A 107 -6.69 3.02 12.70
C LEU A 107 -5.56 2.10 13.20
N PHE A 108 -4.31 2.43 12.90
CA PHE A 108 -3.15 1.71 13.45
C PHE A 108 -3.11 1.80 14.97
N LYS A 109 -3.26 3.00 15.55
CA LYS A 109 -3.27 3.22 17.00
C LYS A 109 -4.41 2.46 17.68
N GLU A 110 -5.62 2.52 17.11
CA GLU A 110 -6.78 1.77 17.60
C GLU A 110 -6.53 0.26 17.54
N THR A 111 -5.94 -0.21 16.44
CA THR A 111 -5.58 -1.63 16.27
C THR A 111 -4.58 -2.08 17.32
N MET A 112 -3.54 -1.29 17.58
CA MET A 112 -2.55 -1.59 18.63
C MET A 112 -3.20 -1.61 20.01
N ALA A 113 -4.05 -0.65 20.31
CA ALA A 113 -4.78 -0.62 21.57
C ALA A 113 -5.69 -1.86 21.74
N ALA A 114 -6.35 -2.30 20.67
CA ALA A 114 -7.23 -3.46 20.70
C ALA A 114 -6.50 -4.78 21.00
N ILE A 115 -5.24 -4.90 20.58
CA ILE A 115 -4.39 -6.08 20.86
C ILE A 115 -3.55 -5.91 22.13
N GLY A 116 -3.68 -4.80 22.86
CA GLY A 116 -2.96 -4.53 24.10
C GLY A 116 -1.50 -4.09 23.91
N GLU A 117 -1.10 -3.71 22.71
CA GLU A 117 0.25 -3.23 22.43
C GLU A 117 0.40 -1.73 22.72
N PRO A 118 1.47 -1.30 23.39
CA PRO A 118 1.67 0.10 23.73
C PRO A 118 2.01 0.94 22.49
N THR A 119 1.40 2.11 22.38
CA THR A 119 1.76 3.12 21.39
C THR A 119 2.27 4.38 22.06
N ILE A 120 3.08 5.15 21.32
CA ILE A 120 3.55 6.45 21.82
C ILE A 120 2.36 7.38 22.00
N PRO A 121 2.25 8.10 23.15
CA PRO A 121 1.23 9.11 23.34
C PRO A 121 1.22 10.09 22.17
N SER A 122 0.08 10.21 21.51
CA SER A 122 -0.05 11.03 20.29
C SER A 122 -1.48 11.51 20.15
N GLY A 123 -1.67 12.59 19.43
CA GLY A 123 -2.98 13.12 19.05
C GLY A 123 -2.93 13.72 17.66
N ILE A 124 -4.10 13.82 17.04
CA ILE A 124 -4.28 14.47 15.75
C ILE A 124 -4.73 15.91 16.00
N ALA A 125 -4.19 16.84 15.26
CA ALA A 125 -4.56 18.24 15.30
C ALA A 125 -4.66 18.79 13.88
N ASN A 126 -5.75 19.47 13.58
CA ASN A 126 -6.01 20.12 12.30
C ASN A 126 -5.80 21.64 12.37
N THR A 127 -5.70 22.17 13.60
CA THR A 127 -5.47 23.60 13.87
C THR A 127 -4.33 23.78 14.86
N VAL A 128 -3.75 24.99 14.89
CA VAL A 128 -2.71 25.33 15.86
C VAL A 128 -3.23 25.25 17.29
N ALA A 129 -4.47 25.65 17.53
CA ALA A 129 -5.09 25.57 18.85
C ALA A 129 -5.17 24.13 19.36
N GLU A 130 -5.69 23.22 18.54
CA GLU A 130 -5.74 21.78 18.86
C GLU A 130 -4.33 21.20 19.08
N ALA A 131 -3.34 21.61 18.25
CA ALA A 131 -1.96 21.15 18.42
C ALA A 131 -1.38 21.57 19.78
N LEU A 132 -1.67 22.77 20.26
CA LEU A 132 -1.23 23.25 21.56
C LEU A 132 -1.93 22.49 22.72
N GLU A 133 -3.22 22.18 22.59
CA GLU A 133 -3.95 21.37 23.57
C GLU A 133 -3.38 19.96 23.66
N VAL A 134 -3.18 19.30 22.49
CA VAL A 134 -2.57 17.96 22.42
C VAL A 134 -1.17 17.98 23.02
N ALA A 135 -0.33 18.94 22.63
CA ALA A 135 1.03 19.07 23.17
C ALA A 135 1.03 19.30 24.68
N GLY A 136 0.10 20.11 25.19
CA GLY A 136 -0.06 20.33 26.63
C GLY A 136 -0.48 19.08 27.39
N SER A 137 -1.31 18.24 26.80
CA SER A 137 -1.76 16.97 27.40
C SER A 137 -0.68 15.89 27.42
N ILE A 138 0.16 15.85 26.38
CA ILE A 138 1.26 14.87 26.25
C ILE A 138 2.46 15.28 27.09
N GLY A 139 2.75 16.59 27.14
CA GLY A 139 3.96 17.16 27.75
C GLY A 139 5.10 17.36 26.75
N TYR A 140 5.91 18.40 26.98
CA TYR A 140 7.06 18.72 26.12
C TYR A 140 8.32 17.93 26.53
N PRO A 141 9.21 17.61 25.54
CA PRO A 141 9.16 17.97 24.12
C PRO A 141 8.21 17.09 23.30
N VAL A 142 7.59 17.66 22.24
CA VAL A 142 6.73 16.95 21.30
C VAL A 142 7.32 17.02 19.88
N ILE A 143 7.01 16.01 19.07
CA ILE A 143 7.35 15.98 17.63
C ILE A 143 6.06 16.21 16.85
N ILE A 144 6.08 17.22 15.98
CA ILE A 144 4.97 17.48 15.05
C ILE A 144 5.32 16.78 13.73
N ARG A 145 4.45 15.90 13.29
CA ARG A 145 4.61 15.19 12.02
C ARG A 145 3.40 15.45 11.12
N PRO A 146 3.57 16.03 9.92
CA PRO A 146 2.50 16.17 8.96
C PRO A 146 1.88 14.82 8.57
N ALA A 147 0.59 14.80 8.24
CA ALA A 147 -0.14 13.56 7.96
C ALA A 147 0.42 12.82 6.74
N PHE A 148 0.83 13.56 5.72
CA PHE A 148 1.31 13.00 4.45
C PHE A 148 2.75 13.44 4.20
N THR A 149 3.71 12.74 4.75
CA THR A 149 5.13 12.91 4.42
C THR A 149 5.71 11.60 3.92
N LEU A 150 6.04 11.57 2.65
CA LEU A 150 7.03 10.67 2.08
C LEU A 150 8.40 11.27 2.39
N GLY A 151 9.25 10.54 3.07
CA GLY A 151 10.50 11.00 3.66
C GLY A 151 11.29 12.01 2.83
N GLY A 152 11.87 12.96 3.48
CA GLY A 152 12.91 13.87 2.97
C GLY A 152 12.46 15.28 2.57
N ALA A 153 11.34 15.52 1.98
CA ALA A 153 10.86 16.86 1.67
C ALA A 153 9.52 17.13 2.38
N GLY A 154 9.51 18.04 3.36
CA GLY A 154 8.28 18.44 4.09
C GLY A 154 8.13 17.82 5.48
N GLY A 155 9.10 17.09 5.98
CA GLY A 155 9.24 16.81 7.40
C GLY A 155 9.83 18.04 8.07
N GLY A 156 9.04 18.72 8.93
CA GLY A 156 9.52 19.85 9.74
C GLY A 156 10.45 19.39 10.84
#